data_5bb033b5cc44d5a1773bad319daa50f2
#
_entry.id   5bb033b5cc44d5a1773bad319daa50f2
#
_cell.length_a   1.000
_cell.length_b   1.000
_cell.length_c   1.000
_cell.angle_alpha   90.00
_cell.angle_beta   90.00
_cell.angle_gamma   90.00
#
_symmetry.space_group_name_H-M   'P 1'
#
loop_
_entity.id
_entity.type
_entity.pdbx_description
1 polymer ?
#
loop_
_entity_poly.entity_id
_entity_poly.type
_entity_poly.pdbx_seq_one_letter_code
_entity_poly.pdbx_strand_id
1 'polypeptide(L)'
;GGEELEAWLSRLLEPRIDIKFKEIEIEGKHITVLVIPKAQIQPIKFQGEEFIRVGSNKKKLKEFPSKERSLWRSFDTTLEELKVSENSKKAKEVLQLLNYEEYYSKLNIALPSNYRKIIGDFIDEKFIVKNDAGLYDITNMGALILAHHITKFSGLSHKYVRVIWYKDNTKLQTIRETKYLEGYAVSFEKIIEYVMTIIPQKEVIENGIRRSEISYPEIAIRELLANCLIHQNIAQSGTSPMIEIFNNRIEISNAGAPLVAIERIVDT
;
A
#
# COMPACT_ATOMS: atom_id res chain seq x y z
N GLY A 1 -8.91 -40.43 23.96
CA GLY A 1 -8.81 -39.83 22.92
C GLY A 1 -8.25 -38.46 22.56
N GLY A 2 -8.84 -37.34 22.95
CA GLY A 2 -8.42 -36.02 22.47
C GLY A 2 -7.05 -35.57 22.99
N GLU A 3 -6.72 -35.85 24.23
CA GLU A 3 -5.43 -35.48 24.82
C GLU A 3 -4.23 -36.20 24.16
N GLU A 4 -4.37 -37.45 23.79
CA GLU A 4 -3.31 -38.19 23.10
C GLU A 4 -3.06 -37.63 21.70
N LEU A 5 -4.10 -37.24 20.98
CA LEU A 5 -3.99 -36.68 19.62
C LEU A 5 -3.36 -35.30 19.63
N GLU A 6 -3.72 -34.43 20.59
CA GLU A 6 -3.15 -33.13 20.78
C GLU A 6 -1.66 -33.19 21.12
N ALA A 7 -1.28 -34.02 22.07
CA ALA A 7 0.11 -34.26 22.43
C ALA A 7 0.93 -34.84 21.27
N TRP A 8 0.33 -35.74 20.49
CA TRP A 8 0.95 -36.34 19.30
C TRP A 8 1.17 -35.26 18.20
N LEU A 9 0.17 -34.44 17.88
CA LEU A 9 0.30 -33.36 16.90
C LEU A 9 1.35 -32.32 17.34
N SER A 10 1.35 -31.94 18.62
CA SER A 10 2.31 -30.97 19.16
C SER A 10 3.77 -31.41 19.05
N ARG A 11 4.03 -32.69 19.02
CA ARG A 11 5.40 -33.25 18.84
C ARG A 11 5.85 -33.22 17.39
N LEU A 12 4.92 -33.27 16.44
CA LEU A 12 5.21 -33.39 15.01
C LEU A 12 5.22 -32.04 14.31
N LEU A 13 4.73 -31.00 14.99
CA LEU A 13 4.63 -29.61 14.44
C LEU A 13 5.80 -28.75 14.92
N GLU A 14 6.42 -28.06 13.98
CA GLU A 14 7.52 -27.11 14.23
C GLU A 14 7.28 -25.80 13.46
N PRO A 15 7.20 -24.63 14.14
CA PRO A 15 7.13 -24.46 15.58
C PRO A 15 5.87 -25.12 16.18
N ARG A 16 5.89 -25.34 17.47
CA ARG A 16 4.69 -25.81 18.19
C ARG A 16 3.61 -24.75 18.13
N ILE A 17 2.38 -25.17 17.87
CA ILE A 17 1.20 -24.31 17.82
C ILE A 17 0.15 -24.84 18.81
N ASP A 18 -0.65 -23.91 19.35
CA ASP A 18 -1.73 -24.22 20.28
C ASP A 18 -2.99 -24.64 19.50
N ILE A 19 -3.09 -25.95 19.22
CA ILE A 19 -4.25 -26.54 18.55
C ILE A 19 -5.30 -26.86 19.62
N LYS A 20 -6.57 -26.51 19.37
CA LYS A 20 -7.67 -26.75 20.28
C LYS A 20 -8.74 -27.58 19.63
N PHE A 21 -9.21 -28.57 20.36
CA PHE A 21 -10.38 -29.36 19.99
C PHE A 21 -11.60 -28.80 20.74
N LYS A 22 -12.68 -28.54 20.01
CA LYS A 22 -13.98 -28.12 20.56
C LYS A 22 -15.04 -29.13 20.13
N GLU A 23 -15.77 -29.64 21.08
CA GLU A 23 -16.95 -30.46 20.80
C GLU A 23 -18.17 -29.55 20.73
N ILE A 24 -18.96 -29.69 19.69
CA ILE A 24 -20.21 -29.00 19.47
C ILE A 24 -21.27 -30.02 19.10
N GLU A 25 -22.51 -29.79 19.53
CA GLU A 25 -23.67 -30.59 19.15
C GLU A 25 -24.49 -29.83 18.13
N ILE A 26 -24.73 -30.46 16.96
CA ILE A 26 -25.59 -29.93 15.91
C ILE A 26 -26.58 -31.00 15.52
N GLU A 27 -27.87 -30.71 15.64
CA GLU A 27 -28.96 -31.63 15.29
C GLU A 27 -28.82 -33.01 15.96
N GLY A 28 -28.41 -33.04 17.26
CA GLY A 28 -28.22 -34.27 18.02
C GLY A 28 -26.98 -35.08 17.66
N LYS A 29 -26.07 -34.53 16.83
CA LYS A 29 -24.80 -35.14 16.45
C LYS A 29 -23.62 -34.42 17.10
N HIS A 30 -22.72 -35.17 17.73
CA HIS A 30 -21.48 -34.63 18.26
C HIS A 30 -20.46 -34.43 17.12
N ILE A 31 -19.98 -33.20 16.99
CA ILE A 31 -18.99 -32.80 15.99
C ILE A 31 -17.77 -32.26 16.71
N THR A 32 -16.61 -32.77 16.39
CA THR A 32 -15.34 -32.23 16.90
C THR A 32 -14.76 -31.23 15.92
N VAL A 33 -14.60 -29.99 16.36
CA VAL A 33 -14.01 -28.90 15.58
C VAL A 33 -12.56 -28.71 15.99
N LEU A 34 -11.65 -28.84 15.04
CA LEU A 34 -10.24 -28.56 15.21
C LEU A 34 -9.95 -27.08 14.91
N VAL A 35 -9.57 -26.33 15.94
CA VAL A 35 -9.17 -24.91 15.80
C VAL A 35 -7.66 -24.84 15.62
N ILE A 36 -7.22 -24.42 14.44
CA ILE A 36 -5.82 -24.28 14.07
C ILE A 36 -5.49 -22.80 13.99
N PRO A 37 -4.60 -22.27 14.85
CA PRO A 37 -4.20 -20.87 14.77
C PRO A 37 -3.39 -20.59 13.50
N LYS A 38 -3.47 -19.34 13.01
CA LYS A 38 -2.63 -18.90 11.89
C LYS A 38 -1.16 -18.89 12.33
N ALA A 39 -0.27 -19.39 11.48
CA ALA A 39 1.17 -19.22 11.65
C ALA A 39 1.54 -17.72 11.68
N GLN A 40 2.43 -17.30 12.60
CA GLN A 40 2.75 -15.91 12.86
C GLN A 40 4.16 -15.49 12.45
N ILE A 41 5.13 -16.38 12.55
CA ILE A 41 6.56 -16.06 12.39
C ILE A 41 7.19 -16.81 11.22
N GLN A 42 6.77 -18.05 11.01
CA GLN A 42 7.32 -18.93 9.97
C GLN A 42 6.30 -19.98 9.56
N PRO A 43 6.47 -20.64 8.41
CA PRO A 43 5.65 -21.78 8.02
C PRO A 43 5.73 -22.89 9.06
N ILE A 44 4.63 -23.61 9.23
CA ILE A 44 4.58 -24.74 10.16
C ILE A 44 4.99 -26.00 9.41
N LYS A 45 5.97 -26.70 9.95
CA LYS A 45 6.44 -27.99 9.45
C LYS A 45 5.70 -29.10 10.16
N PHE A 46 5.37 -30.12 9.42
CA PHE A 46 4.91 -31.41 9.95
C PHE A 46 5.95 -32.47 9.62
N GLN A 47 6.55 -33.03 10.63
CA GLN A 47 7.68 -33.98 10.48
C GLN A 47 8.84 -33.43 9.64
N GLY A 48 9.20 -32.15 9.87
CA GLY A 48 10.29 -31.47 9.17
C GLY A 48 9.97 -30.98 7.75
N GLU A 49 8.76 -31.25 7.21
CA GLU A 49 8.35 -30.81 5.87
C GLU A 49 7.19 -29.83 5.93
N GLU A 50 7.21 -28.86 5.04
CA GLU A 50 6.14 -27.86 4.85
C GLU A 50 5.19 -28.30 3.74
N PHE A 51 3.88 -28.15 3.96
CA PHE A 51 2.87 -28.58 3.01
C PHE A 51 1.93 -27.43 2.62
N ILE A 52 1.47 -27.51 1.38
CA ILE A 52 0.47 -26.61 0.84
C ILE A 52 -0.66 -27.41 0.17
N ARG A 53 -1.87 -26.85 0.20
CA ARG A 53 -3.00 -27.39 -0.54
C ARG A 53 -3.05 -26.78 -1.94
N VAL A 54 -3.08 -27.66 -2.95
CA VAL A 54 -3.25 -27.26 -4.35
C VAL A 54 -4.45 -28.04 -4.90
N GLY A 55 -5.59 -27.35 -5.03
CA GLY A 55 -6.87 -28.02 -5.26
C GLY A 55 -7.22 -28.96 -4.09
N SER A 56 -7.51 -30.22 -4.38
CA SER A 56 -7.78 -31.27 -3.38
C SER A 56 -6.51 -31.97 -2.84
N ASN A 57 -5.33 -31.71 -3.41
CA ASN A 57 -4.12 -32.45 -3.12
C ASN A 57 -3.20 -31.71 -2.13
N LYS A 58 -2.58 -32.48 -1.21
CA LYS A 58 -1.46 -32.04 -0.37
C LYS A 58 -0.16 -32.13 -1.17
N LYS A 59 0.59 -31.03 -1.27
CA LYS A 59 1.90 -30.95 -1.95
C LYS A 59 2.95 -30.36 -1.02
N LYS A 60 4.24 -30.64 -1.25
CA LYS A 60 5.31 -30.00 -0.51
C LYS A 60 5.47 -28.54 -0.93
N LEU A 61 5.59 -27.62 0.02
CA LEU A 61 5.69 -26.18 -0.25
C LEU A 61 6.90 -25.85 -1.13
N LYS A 62 8.02 -26.51 -0.93
CA LYS A 62 9.26 -26.34 -1.71
C LYS A 62 9.10 -26.58 -3.23
N GLU A 63 8.07 -27.29 -3.65
CA GLU A 63 7.74 -27.49 -5.07
C GLU A 63 7.10 -26.24 -5.70
N PHE A 64 6.74 -25.23 -4.89
CA PHE A 64 6.06 -24.00 -5.29
C PHE A 64 6.80 -22.73 -4.79
N PRO A 65 7.97 -22.39 -5.35
CA PRO A 65 8.81 -21.30 -4.84
C PRO A 65 8.12 -19.91 -4.77
N SER A 66 7.17 -19.67 -5.68
CA SER A 66 6.39 -18.41 -5.67
C SER A 66 5.44 -18.33 -4.46
N LYS A 67 4.78 -19.44 -4.13
CA LYS A 67 3.88 -19.52 -2.97
C LYS A 67 4.67 -19.52 -1.66
N GLU A 68 5.81 -20.18 -1.63
CA GLU A 68 6.73 -20.16 -0.50
C GLU A 68 7.20 -18.74 -0.20
N ARG A 69 7.67 -18.01 -1.20
CA ARG A 69 8.03 -16.58 -1.08
C ARG A 69 6.87 -15.72 -0.58
N SER A 70 5.67 -15.95 -1.10
CA SER A 70 4.47 -15.21 -0.68
C SER A 70 4.13 -15.49 0.78
N LEU A 71 4.28 -16.74 1.22
CA LEU A 71 4.05 -17.14 2.61
C LEU A 71 5.06 -16.48 3.55
N TRP A 72 6.36 -16.53 3.22
CA TRP A 72 7.40 -15.87 4.01
C TRP A 72 7.19 -14.36 4.12
N ARG A 73 6.77 -13.69 3.05
CA ARG A 73 6.39 -12.26 3.11
C ARG A 73 5.22 -11.99 4.05
N SER A 74 4.30 -12.94 4.22
CA SER A 74 3.16 -12.76 5.13
C SER A 74 3.54 -12.79 6.61
N PHE A 75 4.75 -13.25 6.94
CA PHE A 75 5.32 -13.22 8.30
C PHE A 75 6.17 -11.98 8.57
N ASP A 76 6.53 -11.23 7.53
CA ASP A 76 7.23 -9.97 7.71
C ASP A 76 6.25 -8.96 8.33
N THR A 77 6.39 -8.76 9.63
CA THR A 77 5.56 -7.82 10.42
C THR A 77 6.03 -6.38 10.32
N THR A 78 7.18 -6.15 9.69
CA THR A 78 7.66 -4.79 9.43
C THR A 78 6.77 -4.15 8.39
N LEU A 79 6.12 -3.06 8.77
CA LEU A 79 5.32 -2.28 7.84
C LEU A 79 6.19 -1.84 6.65
N GLU A 80 5.73 -2.06 5.44
CA GLU A 80 6.48 -1.70 4.22
C GLU A 80 6.86 -0.22 4.22
N GLU A 81 6.04 0.63 4.83
CA GLU A 81 6.27 2.05 4.99
C GLU A 81 7.50 2.36 5.84
N LEU A 82 7.83 1.52 6.81
CA LEU A 82 8.95 1.71 7.73
C LEU A 82 10.24 1.04 7.26
N LYS A 83 10.21 0.26 6.18
CA LYS A 83 11.43 -0.28 5.57
C LYS A 83 12.29 0.85 5.01
N VAL A 84 13.58 0.64 5.05
CA VAL A 84 14.56 1.61 4.61
C VAL A 84 14.64 1.62 3.09
N SER A 85 14.46 2.77 2.47
CA SER A 85 14.61 2.99 1.03
C SER A 85 15.96 3.59 0.64
N GLU A 86 16.61 4.29 1.57
CA GLU A 86 17.93 4.90 1.34
C GLU A 86 18.72 4.94 2.66
N ASN A 87 19.97 4.44 2.64
CA ASN A 87 20.77 4.20 3.83
C ASN A 87 21.81 5.29 4.09
N SER A 88 22.16 5.49 5.36
CA SER A 88 23.40 6.12 5.85
C SER A 88 23.64 7.52 5.29
N LYS A 89 22.65 8.39 5.34
CA LYS A 89 22.74 9.78 4.89
C LYS A 89 23.13 10.72 6.04
N LYS A 90 23.90 11.73 5.74
CA LYS A 90 24.10 12.88 6.65
C LYS A 90 22.83 13.74 6.68
N ALA A 91 22.64 14.51 7.75
CA ALA A 91 21.47 15.38 7.88
C ALA A 91 21.26 16.29 6.67
N LYS A 92 22.34 16.87 6.11
CA LYS A 92 22.24 17.72 4.91
C LYS A 92 21.75 16.96 3.69
N GLU A 93 22.17 15.71 3.51
CA GLU A 93 21.75 14.87 2.39
C GLU A 93 20.27 14.47 2.52
N VAL A 94 19.79 14.21 3.75
CA VAL A 94 18.37 13.97 4.02
C VAL A 94 17.52 15.17 3.55
N LEU A 95 17.92 16.39 3.93
CA LEU A 95 17.23 17.63 3.56
C LEU A 95 17.32 17.95 2.06
N GLN A 96 18.30 17.38 1.33
CA GLN A 96 18.38 17.47 -0.12
C GLN A 96 17.50 16.43 -0.84
N LEU A 97 17.18 15.34 -0.16
CA LEU A 97 16.35 14.26 -0.73
C LEU A 97 14.87 14.45 -0.39
N LEU A 98 14.54 14.98 0.79
CA LEU A 98 13.19 15.17 1.28
C LEU A 98 12.81 16.65 1.35
N ASN A 99 11.63 16.99 0.87
CA ASN A 99 11.08 18.35 0.85
C ASN A 99 10.53 18.72 2.23
N TYR A 100 11.40 19.18 3.10
CA TYR A 100 11.02 19.60 4.46
C TYR A 100 10.19 20.89 4.46
N GLU A 101 10.38 21.78 3.50
CA GLU A 101 9.64 23.04 3.41
C GLU A 101 8.14 22.76 3.19
N GLU A 102 7.83 21.82 2.28
CA GLU A 102 6.46 21.41 2.02
C GLU A 102 5.82 20.72 3.24
N TYR A 103 6.59 19.93 4.00
CA TYR A 103 6.09 19.32 5.23
C TYR A 103 5.56 20.38 6.21
N TYR A 104 6.34 21.41 6.51
CA TYR A 104 5.91 22.46 7.42
C TYR A 104 4.78 23.31 6.85
N SER A 105 4.81 23.60 5.56
CA SER A 105 3.75 24.31 4.83
C SER A 105 2.41 23.59 4.93
N LYS A 106 2.37 22.27 4.69
CA LYS A 106 1.15 21.46 4.75
C LYS A 106 0.57 21.37 6.16
N LEU A 107 1.39 21.41 7.17
CA LEU A 107 0.95 21.40 8.56
C LEU A 107 0.59 22.79 9.11
N ASN A 108 0.76 23.85 8.32
CA ASN A 108 0.63 25.24 8.77
C ASN A 108 1.51 25.56 9.99
N ILE A 109 2.71 24.99 10.04
CA ILE A 109 3.68 25.20 11.12
C ILE A 109 4.83 26.05 10.56
N ALA A 110 5.34 26.99 11.38
CA ALA A 110 6.48 27.79 10.99
C ALA A 110 7.73 26.94 10.77
N LEU A 111 8.42 27.19 9.65
CA LEU A 111 9.65 26.48 9.32
C LEU A 111 10.74 26.78 10.36
N PRO A 112 11.30 25.77 11.04
CA PRO A 112 12.39 25.99 12.00
C PRO A 112 13.66 26.52 11.31
N SER A 113 14.31 27.50 11.94
CA SER A 113 15.59 28.00 11.46
C SER A 113 16.75 27.02 11.70
N ASN A 114 16.55 26.05 12.58
CA ASN A 114 17.56 25.05 12.95
C ASN A 114 17.24 23.69 12.30
N TYR A 115 18.12 23.25 11.41
CA TYR A 115 18.01 21.95 10.76
C TYR A 115 17.95 20.75 11.72
N ARG A 116 18.53 20.88 12.94
CA ARG A 116 18.49 19.80 13.96
C ARG A 116 17.07 19.53 14.41
N LYS A 117 16.24 20.59 14.51
CA LYS A 117 14.84 20.42 14.83
C LYS A 117 14.10 19.70 13.70
N ILE A 118 14.36 20.07 12.45
CA ILE A 118 13.76 19.41 11.27
C ILE A 118 14.08 17.92 11.27
N ILE A 119 15.35 17.56 11.52
CA ILE A 119 15.75 16.15 11.60
C ILE A 119 15.08 15.46 12.80
N GLY A 120 14.93 16.13 13.93
CA GLY A 120 14.18 15.61 15.08
C GLY A 120 12.73 15.30 14.73
N ASP A 121 12.03 16.25 14.14
CA ASP A 121 10.64 16.11 13.71
C ASP A 121 10.49 14.94 12.69
N PHE A 122 11.46 14.78 11.78
CA PHE A 122 11.46 13.67 10.82
C PHE A 122 11.70 12.30 11.46
N ILE A 123 12.45 12.24 12.57
CA ILE A 123 12.62 11.01 13.37
C ILE A 123 11.31 10.69 14.08
N ASP A 124 10.68 11.67 14.70
CA ASP A 124 9.42 11.51 15.44
C ASP A 124 8.30 11.01 14.53
N GLU A 125 8.23 11.53 13.29
CA GLU A 125 7.30 11.10 12.25
C GLU A 125 7.71 9.79 11.55
N LYS A 126 8.85 9.20 11.90
CA LYS A 126 9.39 7.97 11.28
C LYS A 126 9.69 8.11 9.78
N PHE A 127 9.88 9.32 9.29
CA PHE A 127 10.35 9.54 7.92
C PHE A 127 11.81 9.13 7.74
N ILE A 128 12.57 9.23 8.83
CA ILE A 128 13.95 8.76 8.92
C ILE A 128 14.19 8.04 10.24
N VAL A 129 15.20 7.18 10.26
CA VAL A 129 15.67 6.49 11.47
C VAL A 129 17.16 6.75 11.64
N LYS A 130 17.61 7.02 12.88
CA LYS A 130 19.02 7.14 13.17
C LYS A 130 19.64 5.76 13.33
N ASN A 131 20.70 5.45 12.58
CA ASN A 131 21.40 4.18 12.66
C ASN A 131 22.57 4.21 13.67
N ASP A 132 23.18 3.05 13.91
CA ASP A 132 24.27 2.88 14.89
C ASP A 132 25.54 3.70 14.55
N ALA A 133 25.74 4.06 13.29
CA ALA A 133 26.83 4.92 12.84
C ALA A 133 26.56 6.42 13.09
N GLY A 134 25.39 6.76 13.65
CA GLY A 134 25.00 8.16 13.88
C GLY A 134 24.51 8.87 12.61
N LEU A 135 24.34 8.16 11.51
CA LEU A 135 23.77 8.62 10.25
C LEU A 135 22.26 8.35 10.21
N TYR A 136 21.59 8.74 9.14
CA TYR A 136 20.14 8.63 9.00
C TYR A 136 19.79 7.74 7.81
N ASP A 137 18.87 6.83 8.04
CA ASP A 137 18.27 5.99 7.02
C ASP A 137 16.87 6.55 6.70
N ILE A 138 16.58 6.77 5.42
CA ILE A 138 15.27 7.28 4.97
C ILE A 138 14.34 6.09 4.80
N THR A 139 13.15 6.15 5.41
CA THR A 139 12.13 5.12 5.29
C THR A 139 11.36 5.24 3.97
N ASN A 140 10.67 4.17 3.57
CA ASN A 140 9.75 4.23 2.44
C ASN A 140 8.67 5.31 2.64
N MET A 141 8.16 5.45 3.86
CA MET A 141 7.17 6.48 4.20
C MET A 141 7.72 7.89 3.96
N GLY A 142 8.93 8.18 4.48
CA GLY A 142 9.56 9.49 4.26
C GLY A 142 9.78 9.80 2.78
N ALA A 143 10.24 8.82 2.01
CA ALA A 143 10.44 8.95 0.57
C ALA A 143 9.11 9.13 -0.19
N LEU A 144 8.09 8.30 0.09
CA LEU A 144 6.79 8.36 -0.58
C LEU A 144 6.07 9.69 -0.32
N ILE A 145 6.19 10.24 0.89
CA ILE A 145 5.48 11.47 1.28
C ILE A 145 6.23 12.72 0.84
N LEU A 146 7.55 12.78 1.04
CA LEU A 146 8.31 14.02 0.97
C LEU A 146 9.44 14.04 -0.06
N ALA A 147 9.66 13.00 -0.86
CA ALA A 147 10.76 13.02 -1.82
C ALA A 147 10.70 14.25 -2.74
N HIS A 148 11.84 14.93 -2.96
CA HIS A 148 11.95 15.85 -4.09
C HIS A 148 11.86 15.11 -5.43
N HIS A 149 12.31 13.83 -5.45
CA HIS A 149 12.26 13.01 -6.65
C HIS A 149 12.25 11.53 -6.28
N ILE A 150 11.10 10.89 -6.35
CA ILE A 150 10.87 9.53 -5.85
C ILE A 150 11.70 8.46 -6.59
N THR A 151 12.05 8.72 -7.84
CA THR A 151 12.86 7.80 -8.66
C THR A 151 14.31 7.64 -8.16
N LYS A 152 14.75 8.49 -7.23
CA LYS A 152 16.06 8.36 -6.59
C LYS A 152 16.10 7.28 -5.52
N PHE A 153 14.93 6.81 -5.07
CA PHE A 153 14.82 5.83 -4.01
C PHE A 153 14.68 4.43 -4.58
N SER A 154 15.61 3.54 -4.17
CA SER A 154 15.60 2.15 -4.59
C SER A 154 14.29 1.46 -4.15
N GLY A 155 13.69 0.66 -5.02
CA GLY A 155 12.41 0.00 -4.75
C GLY A 155 11.17 0.88 -4.93
N LEU A 156 11.29 2.22 -4.88
CA LEU A 156 10.18 3.17 -5.04
C LEU A 156 10.17 3.91 -6.38
N SER A 157 11.12 3.63 -7.26
CA SER A 157 11.33 4.37 -8.51
C SER A 157 10.12 4.42 -9.45
N HIS A 158 9.14 3.54 -9.28
CA HIS A 158 7.89 3.49 -10.05
C HIS A 158 6.66 3.95 -9.25
N LYS A 159 6.82 4.44 -8.01
CA LYS A 159 5.70 4.84 -7.15
C LYS A 159 5.23 6.28 -7.36
N TYR A 160 5.68 6.95 -8.40
CA TYR A 160 5.16 8.27 -8.80
C TYR A 160 3.75 8.16 -9.37
N VAL A 161 2.96 9.23 -9.23
CA VAL A 161 1.60 9.26 -9.77
C VAL A 161 1.63 9.57 -11.27
N ARG A 162 0.85 8.84 -12.05
CA ARG A 162 0.65 9.07 -13.47
C ARG A 162 -0.76 9.57 -13.74
N VAL A 163 -0.88 10.66 -14.49
CA VAL A 163 -2.15 11.15 -15.00
C VAL A 163 -2.13 11.02 -16.52
N ILE A 164 -3.05 10.23 -17.07
CA ILE A 164 -3.14 9.93 -18.50
C ILE A 164 -4.48 10.43 -19.02
N TRP A 165 -4.44 11.30 -20.00
CA TRP A 165 -5.63 11.83 -20.65
C TRP A 165 -5.77 11.21 -22.03
N TYR A 166 -6.86 10.51 -22.27
CA TYR A 166 -7.19 9.87 -23.54
C TYR A 166 -8.13 10.73 -24.38
N LYS A 167 -8.03 10.56 -25.70
CA LYS A 167 -8.83 11.34 -26.67
C LYS A 167 -10.29 10.93 -26.68
N ASP A 168 -10.58 9.66 -26.39
CA ASP A 168 -11.90 9.06 -26.48
C ASP A 168 -12.15 8.14 -25.27
N ASN A 169 -13.06 7.18 -25.44
CA ASN A 169 -13.41 6.22 -24.38
C ASN A 169 -12.51 4.98 -24.35
N THR A 170 -11.45 4.98 -25.17
CA THR A 170 -10.49 3.86 -25.30
C THR A 170 -9.09 4.31 -24.86
N LYS A 171 -8.21 3.32 -24.64
CA LYS A 171 -6.78 3.59 -24.30
C LYS A 171 -5.88 3.68 -25.56
N LEU A 172 -6.46 3.75 -26.77
CA LEU A 172 -5.72 3.70 -28.02
C LEU A 172 -5.00 5.02 -28.36
N GLN A 173 -5.60 6.15 -28.02
CA GLN A 173 -5.05 7.47 -28.35
C GLN A 173 -4.92 8.32 -27.08
N THR A 174 -3.68 8.47 -26.64
CA THR A 174 -3.32 9.35 -25.52
C THR A 174 -3.14 10.78 -26.02
N ILE A 175 -3.85 11.74 -25.42
CA ILE A 175 -3.62 13.17 -25.62
C ILE A 175 -2.35 13.58 -24.88
N ARG A 176 -2.26 13.20 -23.59
CA ARG A 176 -1.14 13.57 -22.73
C ARG A 176 -0.96 12.57 -21.58
N GLU A 177 0.29 12.29 -21.24
CA GLU A 177 0.69 11.65 -19.99
C GLU A 177 1.54 12.62 -19.18
N THR A 178 1.18 12.81 -17.92
CA THR A 178 1.94 13.63 -16.96
C THR A 178 2.36 12.74 -15.78
N LYS A 179 3.64 12.82 -15.40
CA LYS A 179 4.24 12.06 -14.30
C LYS A 179 4.59 13.02 -13.18
N TYR A 180 4.08 12.76 -11.99
CA TYR A 180 4.38 13.52 -10.79
C TYR A 180 5.45 12.77 -10.01
N LEU A 181 6.69 13.19 -10.15
CA LEU A 181 7.87 12.49 -9.64
C LEU A 181 8.23 12.85 -8.20
N GLU A 182 7.57 13.84 -7.63
CA GLU A 182 7.73 14.24 -6.24
C GLU A 182 6.93 13.33 -5.30
N GLY A 183 7.23 13.40 -4.00
CA GLY A 183 6.47 12.72 -2.96
C GLY A 183 4.99 13.14 -2.95
N TYR A 184 4.15 12.30 -2.39
CA TYR A 184 2.70 12.45 -2.49
C TYR A 184 2.18 13.73 -1.84
N ALA A 185 2.69 14.13 -0.67
CA ALA A 185 2.30 15.39 -0.05
C ALA A 185 2.70 16.61 -0.88
N VAL A 186 3.82 16.50 -1.60
CA VAL A 186 4.35 17.58 -2.47
C VAL A 186 3.55 17.72 -3.76
N SER A 187 3.11 16.60 -4.33
CA SER A 187 2.45 16.57 -5.65
C SER A 187 0.92 16.59 -5.58
N PHE A 188 0.30 16.28 -4.44
CA PHE A 188 -1.14 16.05 -4.29
C PHE A 188 -1.98 17.20 -4.86
N GLU A 189 -1.76 18.44 -4.43
CA GLU A 189 -2.53 19.59 -4.90
C GLU A 189 -2.31 19.86 -6.39
N LYS A 190 -1.08 19.73 -6.86
CA LYS A 190 -0.73 19.89 -8.29
C LYS A 190 -1.48 18.87 -9.16
N ILE A 191 -1.65 17.64 -8.64
CA ILE A 191 -2.40 16.58 -9.34
C ILE A 191 -3.88 16.95 -9.39
N ILE A 192 -4.48 17.36 -8.27
CA ILE A 192 -5.88 17.76 -8.20
C ILE A 192 -6.16 18.94 -9.15
N GLU A 193 -5.38 20.01 -9.06
CA GLU A 193 -5.51 21.17 -9.93
C GLU A 193 -5.45 20.75 -11.40
N TYR A 194 -4.47 19.96 -11.80
CA TYR A 194 -4.36 19.49 -13.18
C TYR A 194 -5.55 18.64 -13.61
N VAL A 195 -5.93 17.65 -12.79
CA VAL A 195 -7.08 16.77 -13.08
C VAL A 195 -8.35 17.59 -13.27
N MET A 196 -8.62 18.57 -12.39
CA MET A 196 -9.80 19.44 -12.47
C MET A 196 -9.82 20.30 -13.74
N THR A 197 -8.67 20.60 -14.36
CA THR A 197 -8.63 21.34 -15.64
C THR A 197 -8.99 20.48 -16.85
N ILE A 198 -8.82 19.16 -16.78
CA ILE A 198 -9.00 18.24 -17.93
C ILE A 198 -10.20 17.30 -17.79
N ILE A 199 -10.88 17.32 -16.66
CA ILE A 199 -12.10 16.54 -16.44
C ILE A 199 -13.20 16.99 -17.44
N PRO A 200 -13.91 16.06 -18.10
CA PRO A 200 -15.05 16.39 -18.93
C PRO A 200 -16.11 17.19 -18.18
N GLN A 201 -16.53 18.32 -18.74
CA GLN A 201 -17.61 19.13 -18.20
C GLN A 201 -18.89 18.84 -19.00
N LYS A 202 -20.02 18.71 -18.31
CA LYS A 202 -21.34 18.65 -18.98
C LYS A 202 -21.81 20.05 -19.31
N GLU A 203 -22.14 20.29 -20.57
CA GLU A 203 -22.92 21.49 -20.94
C GLU A 203 -24.40 21.22 -20.59
N VAL A 204 -24.94 22.03 -19.70
CA VAL A 204 -26.38 22.05 -19.38
C VAL A 204 -26.95 23.35 -19.91
N ILE A 205 -28.06 23.26 -20.67
CA ILE A 205 -28.79 24.42 -21.15
C ILE A 205 -30.02 24.57 -20.25
N GLU A 206 -29.96 25.57 -19.33
CA GLU A 206 -31.11 25.97 -18.52
C GLU A 206 -31.59 27.39 -18.95
N ASN A 207 -32.87 27.51 -19.25
CA ASN A 207 -33.51 28.75 -19.64
C ASN A 207 -32.82 29.49 -20.82
N GLY A 208 -32.25 28.71 -21.78
CA GLY A 208 -31.52 29.26 -22.92
C GLY A 208 -30.09 29.74 -22.62
N ILE A 209 -29.59 29.54 -21.39
CA ILE A 209 -28.24 29.89 -21.00
C ILE A 209 -27.43 28.59 -20.90
N ARG A 210 -26.30 28.52 -21.62
CA ARG A 210 -25.32 27.43 -21.48
C ARG A 210 -24.57 27.60 -20.19
N ARG A 211 -24.62 26.55 -19.33
CA ARG A 211 -23.79 26.42 -18.15
C ARG A 211 -22.93 25.18 -18.27
N SER A 212 -21.67 25.30 -17.87
CA SER A 212 -20.79 24.16 -17.75
C SER A 212 -20.92 23.60 -16.34
N GLU A 213 -21.39 22.37 -16.23
CA GLU A 213 -21.50 21.66 -14.96
C GLU A 213 -20.31 20.72 -14.79
N ILE A 214 -19.63 20.80 -13.63
CA ILE A 214 -18.53 19.89 -13.29
C ILE A 214 -19.13 18.50 -13.05
N SER A 215 -18.77 17.54 -13.88
CA SER A 215 -19.32 16.17 -13.81
C SER A 215 -18.88 15.41 -12.55
N TYR A 216 -17.76 15.81 -11.95
CA TYR A 216 -17.16 15.16 -10.78
C TYR A 216 -16.77 16.22 -9.75
N PRO A 217 -17.35 16.20 -8.53
CA PRO A 217 -16.96 17.12 -7.47
C PRO A 217 -15.49 16.96 -7.10
N GLU A 218 -14.79 18.07 -6.90
CA GLU A 218 -13.36 18.04 -6.51
C GLU A 218 -13.13 17.20 -5.26
N ILE A 219 -14.02 17.28 -4.28
CA ILE A 219 -13.92 16.52 -3.04
C ILE A 219 -13.89 15.00 -3.30
N ALA A 220 -14.65 14.50 -4.28
CA ALA A 220 -14.66 13.09 -4.63
C ALA A 220 -13.33 12.67 -5.29
N ILE A 221 -12.76 13.51 -6.16
CA ILE A 221 -11.45 13.23 -6.77
C ILE A 221 -10.34 13.23 -5.71
N ARG A 222 -10.39 14.18 -4.77
CA ARG A 222 -9.43 14.24 -3.65
C ARG A 222 -9.47 12.99 -2.80
N GLU A 223 -10.66 12.54 -2.43
CA GLU A 223 -10.87 11.33 -1.62
C GLU A 223 -10.39 10.07 -2.34
N LEU A 224 -10.76 9.91 -3.61
CA LEU A 224 -10.35 8.76 -4.41
C LEU A 224 -8.82 8.73 -4.63
N LEU A 225 -8.19 9.88 -4.87
CA LEU A 225 -6.75 9.96 -4.99
C LEU A 225 -6.06 9.63 -3.67
N ALA A 226 -6.53 10.18 -2.55
CA ALA A 226 -5.98 9.88 -1.22
C ALA A 226 -6.06 8.37 -0.93
N ASN A 227 -7.21 7.75 -1.17
CA ASN A 227 -7.41 6.31 -1.02
C ASN A 227 -6.49 5.49 -1.93
N CYS A 228 -6.32 5.90 -3.18
CA CYS A 228 -5.39 5.28 -4.13
C CYS A 228 -3.95 5.28 -3.61
N LEU A 229 -3.50 6.37 -3.01
CA LEU A 229 -2.15 6.54 -2.48
C LEU A 229 -1.92 5.76 -1.18
N ILE A 230 -2.91 5.77 -0.27
CA ILE A 230 -2.82 5.14 1.06
C ILE A 230 -2.89 3.61 0.96
N HIS A 231 -3.76 3.10 0.10
CA HIS A 231 -4.05 1.65 0.02
C HIS A 231 -3.23 0.91 -1.04
N GLN A 232 -2.19 1.51 -1.57
CA GLN A 232 -1.33 0.83 -2.53
C GLN A 232 -0.42 -0.22 -1.87
N ASN A 233 -0.13 -1.28 -2.60
CA ASN A 233 0.89 -2.24 -2.19
C ASN A 233 2.29 -1.70 -2.53
N ILE A 234 3.00 -1.18 -1.52
CA ILE A 234 4.35 -0.62 -1.68
C ILE A 234 5.35 -1.70 -2.10
N ALA A 235 5.20 -2.93 -1.57
CA ALA A 235 6.10 -4.06 -1.87
C ALA A 235 6.04 -4.51 -3.34
N GLN A 236 4.97 -4.19 -4.06
CA GLN A 236 4.83 -4.55 -5.46
C GLN A 236 5.61 -3.58 -6.34
N SER A 237 6.77 -3.99 -6.81
CA SER A 237 7.61 -3.20 -7.73
C SER A 237 6.97 -3.05 -9.11
N GLY A 238 7.39 -2.02 -9.87
CA GLY A 238 6.98 -1.81 -11.25
C GLY A 238 5.55 -1.29 -11.44
N THR A 239 4.85 -0.92 -10.36
CA THR A 239 3.47 -0.40 -10.41
C THR A 239 3.42 1.04 -9.93
N SER A 240 2.66 1.87 -10.63
CA SER A 240 2.42 3.29 -10.30
C SER A 240 0.95 3.52 -10.00
N PRO A 241 0.59 4.36 -9.02
CA PRO A 241 -0.76 4.91 -8.93
C PRO A 241 -1.11 5.67 -10.21
N MET A 242 -2.31 5.45 -10.75
CA MET A 242 -2.74 6.06 -12.01
C MET A 242 -4.09 6.72 -11.91
N ILE A 243 -4.22 7.87 -12.57
CA ILE A 243 -5.49 8.53 -12.89
C ILE A 243 -5.61 8.55 -14.40
N GLU A 244 -6.63 7.89 -14.94
CA GLU A 244 -6.89 7.78 -16.36
C GLU A 244 -8.20 8.50 -16.67
N ILE A 245 -8.15 9.50 -17.55
CA ILE A 245 -9.28 10.38 -17.86
C ILE A 245 -9.71 10.10 -19.30
N PHE A 246 -10.97 9.76 -19.45
CA PHE A 246 -11.65 9.48 -20.72
C PHE A 246 -12.78 10.51 -20.93
N ASN A 247 -13.36 10.52 -22.11
CA ASN A 247 -14.46 11.44 -22.38
C ASN A 247 -15.71 11.20 -21.52
N ASN A 248 -15.91 9.97 -21.03
CA ASN A 248 -17.13 9.57 -20.32
C ASN A 248 -16.90 9.07 -18.90
N ARG A 249 -15.64 8.96 -18.42
CA ARG A 249 -15.31 8.43 -17.09
C ARG A 249 -13.91 8.81 -16.65
N ILE A 250 -13.66 8.63 -15.35
CA ILE A 250 -12.34 8.67 -14.74
C ILE A 250 -12.10 7.32 -14.09
N GLU A 251 -10.91 6.77 -14.28
CA GLU A 251 -10.43 5.56 -13.60
C GLU A 251 -9.26 5.94 -12.69
N ILE A 252 -9.36 5.63 -11.39
CA ILE A 252 -8.26 5.82 -10.43
C ILE A 252 -7.87 4.44 -9.94
N SER A 253 -6.61 4.08 -10.13
CA SER A 253 -6.14 2.72 -9.85
C SER A 253 -4.78 2.68 -9.18
N ASN A 254 -4.60 1.70 -8.31
CA ASN A 254 -3.34 1.37 -7.65
C ASN A 254 -3.16 -0.16 -7.60
N ALA A 255 -1.93 -0.60 -7.43
CA ALA A 255 -1.66 -1.99 -7.15
C ALA A 255 -1.96 -2.31 -5.68
N GLY A 256 -2.70 -3.36 -5.45
CA GLY A 256 -3.06 -3.84 -4.11
C GLY A 256 -4.26 -4.77 -4.16
N ALA A 257 -4.50 -5.44 -3.06
CA ALA A 257 -5.73 -6.20 -2.84
C ALA A 257 -6.63 -5.40 -1.90
N PRO A 258 -7.94 -5.33 -2.13
CA PRO A 258 -8.84 -4.66 -1.21
C PRO A 258 -8.80 -5.36 0.16
N LEU A 259 -8.81 -4.58 1.23
CA LEU A 259 -8.85 -5.09 2.61
C LEU A 259 -10.19 -5.75 2.94
N VAL A 260 -11.23 -5.41 2.18
CA VAL A 260 -12.59 -5.94 2.34
C VAL A 260 -12.92 -6.81 1.14
N ALA A 261 -13.62 -7.92 1.36
CA ALA A 261 -14.10 -8.77 0.28
C ALA A 261 -14.93 -7.96 -0.72
N ILE A 262 -14.69 -8.18 -2.03
CA ILE A 262 -15.30 -7.38 -3.12
C ILE A 262 -16.83 -7.40 -3.03
N GLU A 263 -17.42 -8.52 -2.60
CA GLU A 263 -18.87 -8.69 -2.40
C GLU A 263 -19.44 -7.69 -1.38
N ARG A 264 -18.63 -7.23 -0.40
CA ARG A 264 -19.05 -6.24 0.61
C ARG A 264 -18.91 -4.79 0.15
N ILE A 265 -18.26 -4.53 -0.98
CA ILE A 265 -18.10 -3.17 -1.54
C ILE A 265 -19.32 -2.80 -2.38
N VAL A 266 -20.05 -3.80 -2.88
CA VAL A 266 -21.19 -3.63 -3.81
C VAL A 266 -22.53 -3.58 -3.08
N ASP A 267 -22.58 -4.00 -1.81
CA ASP A 267 -23.82 -4.12 -1.01
C ASP A 267 -24.14 -2.86 -0.14
N THR A 268 -23.67 -1.68 -0.54
CA THR A 268 -23.99 -0.41 0.14
C THR A 268 -24.81 0.53 -0.71
#